data_d0685904221f177207d483f50229a488
#
_entry.id   d0685904221f177207d483f50229a488
#
_cell.length_a   1.000
_cell.length_b   1.000
_cell.length_c   1.000
_cell.angle_alpha   90.00
_cell.angle_beta   90.00
_cell.angle_gamma   90.00
#
_symmetry.space_group_name_H-M   'P 1'
#
loop_
_entity.id
_entity.type
_entity.pdbx_description
1 polymer ?
#
loop_
_entity_poly.entity_id
_entity_poly.type
_entity_poly.pdbx_seq_one_letter_code
_entity_poly.pdbx_strand_id
1 'polypeptide(L)'
;MKKILLIGGTSLIGQHVIETAKSKIDCPPRDIIDLKNFSTIADYDYNGYDCLIFVAGAGMRHGRDITFEKMDKEYIKDTIDVNCSGATFLLQKYLHHNPKSVVVVIGSGAVYKTSTPNVVYTASKVYLDRMIDILENTYQDTFFIRVNPSKVNSRFEHVDWYIDPKAVAKGVWHCIENNIKKLDISYPKDK
;
A
#
# COMPACT_ATOMS: atom_id res chain seq x y z
N MET A 1 11.86 -1.04 -16.44
CA MET A 1 11.60 0.09 -15.53
C MET A 1 12.91 0.72 -15.12
N LYS A 2 13.05 2.04 -15.26
CA LYS A 2 14.33 2.73 -15.00
C LYS A 2 14.33 3.47 -13.66
N LYS A 3 13.20 4.06 -13.26
CA LYS A 3 13.09 4.86 -12.03
C LYS A 3 11.80 4.52 -11.28
N ILE A 4 11.92 4.08 -10.04
CA ILE A 4 10.80 3.64 -9.20
C ILE A 4 10.68 4.55 -7.99
N LEU A 5 9.49 5.05 -7.70
CA LEU A 5 9.16 5.72 -6.44
C LEU A 5 8.53 4.72 -5.48
N LEU A 6 9.09 4.55 -4.30
CA LEU A 6 8.54 3.69 -3.25
C LEU A 6 8.09 4.52 -2.05
N ILE A 7 6.81 4.42 -1.70
CA ILE A 7 6.25 5.06 -0.51
C ILE A 7 5.99 4.00 0.57
N GLY A 8 6.62 4.15 1.73
CA GLY A 8 6.53 3.21 2.84
C GLY A 8 7.68 2.22 2.94
N GLY A 9 8.87 2.58 2.44
CA GLY A 9 10.07 1.73 2.46
C GLY A 9 10.57 1.34 3.86
N THR A 10 10.17 2.04 4.91
CA THR A 10 10.51 1.68 6.31
C THR A 10 9.67 0.51 6.86
N SER A 11 8.60 0.09 6.18
CA SER A 11 7.85 -1.12 6.54
C SER A 11 8.63 -2.38 6.19
N LEU A 12 8.34 -3.52 6.83
CA LEU A 12 9.02 -4.79 6.51
C LEU A 12 8.83 -5.19 5.04
N ILE A 13 7.63 -5.03 4.50
CA ILE A 13 7.38 -5.28 3.06
C ILE A 13 8.23 -4.34 2.21
N GLY A 14 8.23 -3.04 2.52
CA GLY A 14 8.99 -2.03 1.78
C GLY A 14 10.50 -2.30 1.79
N GLN A 15 11.07 -2.70 2.93
CA GLN A 15 12.47 -3.10 3.05
C GLN A 15 12.79 -4.28 2.11
N HIS A 16 11.98 -5.32 2.10
CA HIS A 16 12.19 -6.45 1.19
C HIS A 16 11.95 -6.12 -0.28
N VAL A 17 11.06 -5.17 -0.60
CA VAL A 17 10.95 -4.63 -1.97
C VAL A 17 12.25 -3.97 -2.41
N ILE A 18 12.87 -3.16 -1.53
CA ILE A 18 14.16 -2.52 -1.82
C ILE A 18 15.28 -3.55 -1.97
N GLU A 19 15.39 -4.51 -1.03
CA GLU A 19 16.43 -5.55 -1.03
C GLU A 19 16.41 -6.44 -2.28
N THR A 20 15.23 -6.67 -2.84
CA THR A 20 15.04 -7.56 -4.00
C THR A 20 14.94 -6.82 -5.34
N ALA A 21 15.08 -5.50 -5.32
CA ALA A 21 14.99 -4.67 -6.51
C ALA A 21 16.14 -4.88 -7.49
N LYS A 22 15.82 -4.95 -8.78
CA LYS A 22 16.80 -4.96 -9.88
C LYS A 22 16.99 -3.58 -10.52
N SER A 23 16.23 -2.57 -10.07
CA SER A 23 16.20 -1.21 -10.60
C SER A 23 16.45 -0.20 -9.48
N LYS A 24 16.82 1.03 -9.86
CA LYS A 24 16.98 2.11 -8.88
C LYS A 24 15.63 2.44 -8.25
N ILE A 25 15.57 2.42 -6.93
CA ILE A 25 14.41 2.83 -6.13
C ILE A 25 14.74 4.14 -5.41
N ASP A 26 13.91 5.15 -5.61
CA ASP A 26 13.87 6.33 -4.78
C ASP A 26 12.83 6.09 -3.68
N CYS A 27 13.28 6.14 -2.43
CA CYS A 27 12.44 5.93 -1.26
C CYS A 27 12.56 7.15 -0.34
N PRO A 28 11.79 8.23 -0.60
CA PRO A 28 11.85 9.43 0.24
C PRO A 28 11.46 9.11 1.67
N PRO A 29 12.18 9.62 2.66
CA PRO A 29 11.83 9.48 4.06
C PRO A 29 10.57 10.31 4.39
N ARG A 30 10.01 10.08 5.61
CA ARG A 30 8.72 10.67 5.98
C ARG A 30 8.73 12.21 6.06
N ASP A 31 9.85 12.82 6.40
CA ASP A 31 10.02 14.28 6.42
C ASP A 31 9.97 14.91 5.03
N ILE A 32 10.24 14.12 3.99
CA ILE A 32 10.13 14.54 2.58
C ILE A 32 8.74 14.25 2.00
N ILE A 33 8.13 13.09 2.32
CA ILE A 33 6.74 12.75 1.96
C ILE A 33 6.04 12.16 3.18
N ASP A 34 5.23 12.97 3.86
CA ASP A 34 4.34 12.52 4.93
C ASP A 34 2.88 12.51 4.44
N LEU A 35 2.28 11.32 4.42
CA LEU A 35 0.88 11.13 4.01
C LEU A 35 -0.13 11.86 4.92
N LYS A 36 0.30 12.31 6.11
CA LYS A 36 -0.49 13.15 7.03
C LYS A 36 -0.28 14.64 6.81
N ASN A 37 0.72 15.03 6.02
CA ASN A 37 1.05 16.42 5.70
C ASN A 37 1.01 16.65 4.19
N PHE A 38 -0.09 17.17 3.69
CA PHE A 38 -0.33 17.37 2.27
C PHE A 38 0.64 18.37 1.60
N SER A 39 1.24 19.29 2.36
CA SER A 39 2.26 20.19 1.82
C SER A 39 3.47 19.40 1.32
N THR A 40 3.96 18.43 2.10
CA THR A 40 5.10 17.59 1.70
C THR A 40 4.82 16.76 0.46
N ILE A 41 3.56 16.32 0.29
CA ILE A 41 3.13 15.62 -0.92
C ILE A 41 3.09 16.57 -2.11
N ALA A 42 2.57 17.81 -1.89
CA ALA A 42 2.44 18.80 -2.96
C ALA A 42 3.79 19.29 -3.49
N ASP A 43 4.78 19.44 -2.62
CA ASP A 43 6.08 20.03 -2.91
C ASP A 43 7.09 19.04 -3.51
N TYR A 44 6.79 17.72 -3.48
CA TYR A 44 7.67 16.70 -4.01
C TYR A 44 7.69 16.67 -5.55
N ASP A 45 8.88 16.50 -6.14
CA ASP A 45 9.04 16.35 -7.59
C ASP A 45 8.76 14.91 -8.05
N TYR A 46 7.61 14.71 -8.68
CA TYR A 46 7.16 13.41 -9.20
C TYR A 46 7.63 13.12 -10.63
N ASN A 47 8.41 13.98 -11.28
CA ASN A 47 8.74 13.83 -12.69
C ASN A 47 9.64 12.61 -12.98
N GLY A 48 9.33 11.92 -14.08
CA GLY A 48 10.18 10.90 -14.67
C GLY A 48 10.23 9.55 -13.95
N TYR A 49 9.23 9.23 -13.11
CA TYR A 49 9.06 7.90 -12.57
C TYR A 49 8.29 7.00 -13.52
N ASP A 50 8.82 5.79 -13.76
CA ASP A 50 8.15 4.75 -14.54
C ASP A 50 7.18 3.92 -13.70
N CYS A 51 7.41 3.90 -12.37
CA CYS A 51 6.62 3.08 -11.45
C CYS A 51 6.48 3.74 -10.08
N LEU A 52 5.29 3.69 -9.52
CA LEU A 52 5.01 3.93 -8.10
C LEU A 52 4.74 2.59 -7.41
N ILE A 53 5.42 2.32 -6.30
CA ILE A 53 5.09 1.22 -5.38
C ILE A 53 4.61 1.82 -4.06
N PHE A 54 3.32 1.72 -3.79
CA PHE A 54 2.68 2.26 -2.59
C PHE A 54 2.48 1.15 -1.56
N VAL A 55 3.37 1.10 -0.56
CA VAL A 55 3.36 0.11 0.54
C VAL A 55 2.86 0.72 1.84
N ALA A 56 2.86 2.05 1.94
CA ALA A 56 2.48 2.74 3.16
C ALA A 56 1.07 2.39 3.63
N GLY A 57 0.89 2.34 4.94
CA GLY A 57 -0.41 2.10 5.56
C GLY A 57 -0.34 2.23 7.08
N ALA A 58 -1.43 2.68 7.68
CA ALA A 58 -1.65 2.74 9.11
C ALA A 58 -2.80 1.81 9.51
N GLY A 59 -2.93 1.50 10.81
CA GLY A 59 -4.06 0.72 11.31
C GLY A 59 -3.70 -0.50 12.16
N MET A 60 -2.44 -0.62 12.61
CA MET A 60 -1.99 -1.75 13.43
C MET A 60 -1.44 -1.33 14.81
N ARG A 61 -1.66 -0.06 15.20
CA ARG A 61 -1.05 0.53 16.42
C ARG A 61 -1.49 -0.15 17.72
N HIS A 62 -2.71 -0.69 17.74
CA HIS A 62 -3.31 -1.32 18.93
C HIS A 62 -3.53 -2.83 18.78
N GLY A 63 -2.82 -3.47 17.84
CA GLY A 63 -3.07 -4.88 17.52
C GLY A 63 -4.26 -5.06 16.58
N ARG A 64 -4.59 -6.33 16.28
CA ARG A 64 -5.63 -6.65 15.29
C ARG A 64 -7.03 -6.77 15.86
N ASP A 65 -7.14 -6.87 17.20
CA ASP A 65 -8.39 -7.23 17.87
C ASP A 65 -9.04 -6.05 18.61
N ILE A 66 -8.70 -4.80 18.21
CA ILE A 66 -9.37 -3.63 18.74
C ILE A 66 -10.81 -3.56 18.23
N THR A 67 -11.77 -3.55 19.14
CA THR A 67 -13.19 -3.37 18.80
C THR A 67 -13.48 -1.90 18.46
N PHE A 68 -14.52 -1.66 17.66
CA PHE A 68 -14.87 -0.32 17.18
C PHE A 68 -15.05 0.68 18.31
N GLU A 69 -15.70 0.28 19.42
CA GLU A 69 -15.98 1.13 20.58
C GLU A 69 -14.73 1.52 21.37
N LYS A 70 -13.64 0.76 21.21
CA LYS A 70 -12.36 1.00 21.90
C LYS A 70 -11.35 1.77 21.06
N MET A 71 -11.70 2.10 19.82
CA MET A 71 -10.82 2.87 18.94
C MET A 71 -10.76 4.32 19.42
N ASP A 72 -9.56 4.80 19.75
CA ASP A 72 -9.35 6.19 20.08
C ASP A 72 -9.38 7.09 18.82
N LYS A 73 -9.62 8.38 19.05
CA LYS A 73 -9.74 9.40 18.02
C LYS A 73 -8.47 9.50 17.14
N GLU A 74 -7.30 9.36 17.75
CA GLU A 74 -6.01 9.47 17.05
C GLU A 74 -5.81 8.28 16.13
N TYR A 75 -6.13 7.07 16.57
CA TYR A 75 -6.09 5.87 15.74
C TYR A 75 -7.00 6.00 14.50
N ILE A 76 -8.25 6.44 14.71
CA ILE A 76 -9.21 6.64 13.62
C ILE A 76 -8.65 7.67 12.64
N LYS A 77 -8.22 8.84 13.14
CA LYS A 77 -7.68 9.91 12.32
C LYS A 77 -6.46 9.46 11.53
N ASP A 78 -5.47 8.86 12.19
CA ASP A 78 -4.23 8.39 11.56
C ASP A 78 -4.50 7.36 10.45
N THR A 79 -5.45 6.45 10.69
CA THR A 79 -5.81 5.42 9.70
C THR A 79 -6.43 6.06 8.46
N ILE A 80 -7.35 7.01 8.63
CA ILE A 80 -8.00 7.72 7.52
C ILE A 80 -7.01 8.65 6.80
N ASP A 81 -6.22 9.41 7.54
CA ASP A 81 -5.25 10.35 6.95
C ASP A 81 -4.23 9.63 6.08
N VAL A 82 -3.69 8.50 6.55
CA VAL A 82 -2.67 7.76 5.80
C VAL A 82 -3.27 6.93 4.67
N ASN A 83 -4.30 6.12 4.97
CA ASN A 83 -4.79 5.10 4.03
C ASN A 83 -5.79 5.65 3.01
N CYS A 84 -6.46 6.76 3.32
CA CYS A 84 -7.46 7.37 2.44
C CYS A 84 -6.97 8.71 1.89
N SER A 85 -6.95 9.77 2.72
CA SER A 85 -6.69 11.13 2.26
C SER A 85 -5.29 11.30 1.68
N GLY A 86 -4.26 10.88 2.40
CA GLY A 86 -2.87 10.96 1.96
C GLY A 86 -2.59 10.08 0.74
N ALA A 87 -3.12 8.84 0.74
CA ALA A 87 -3.02 7.96 -0.42
C ALA A 87 -3.67 8.57 -1.67
N THR A 88 -4.87 9.16 -1.53
CA THR A 88 -5.58 9.83 -2.63
C THR A 88 -4.78 10.98 -3.17
N PHE A 89 -4.31 11.88 -2.30
CA PHE A 89 -3.58 13.06 -2.72
C PHE A 89 -2.24 12.72 -3.37
N LEU A 90 -1.50 11.75 -2.83
CA LEU A 90 -0.27 11.24 -3.43
C LEU A 90 -0.52 10.64 -4.82
N LEU A 91 -1.53 9.79 -4.97
CA LEU A 91 -1.90 9.20 -6.26
C LEU A 91 -2.31 10.27 -7.27
N GLN A 92 -3.07 11.29 -6.87
CA GLN A 92 -3.44 12.41 -7.72
C GLN A 92 -2.19 13.13 -8.25
N LYS A 93 -1.25 13.47 -7.35
CA LYS A 93 0.00 14.15 -7.73
C LYS A 93 0.87 13.28 -8.63
N TYR A 94 1.04 12.02 -8.26
CA TYR A 94 1.83 11.07 -9.06
C TYR A 94 1.27 10.89 -10.47
N LEU A 95 -0.03 10.63 -10.61
CA LEU A 95 -0.67 10.39 -11.90
C LEU A 95 -0.72 11.64 -12.79
N HIS A 96 -0.79 12.84 -12.18
CA HIS A 96 -0.68 14.09 -12.93
C HIS A 96 0.65 14.19 -13.69
N HIS A 97 1.75 13.77 -13.08
CA HIS A 97 3.09 13.84 -13.67
C HIS A 97 3.46 12.58 -14.50
N ASN A 98 2.88 11.42 -14.16
CA ASN A 98 3.24 10.13 -14.76
C ASN A 98 2.01 9.33 -15.20
N PRO A 99 1.19 9.84 -16.15
CA PRO A 99 -0.08 9.21 -16.55
C PRO A 99 0.10 7.91 -17.36
N LYS A 100 1.33 7.56 -17.75
CA LYS A 100 1.67 6.34 -18.53
C LYS A 100 2.67 5.47 -17.77
N SER A 101 2.41 5.22 -16.50
CA SER A 101 3.31 4.50 -15.60
C SER A 101 2.68 3.20 -15.07
N VAL A 102 3.44 2.50 -14.25
CA VAL A 102 2.94 1.38 -13.45
C VAL A 102 2.65 1.88 -12.02
N VAL A 103 1.49 1.57 -11.49
CA VAL A 103 1.13 1.87 -10.09
C VAL A 103 0.84 0.57 -9.35
N VAL A 104 1.68 0.23 -8.38
CA VAL A 104 1.50 -0.93 -7.50
C VAL A 104 1.00 -0.46 -6.14
N VAL A 105 -0.10 -1.04 -5.68
CA VAL A 105 -0.67 -0.76 -4.35
C VAL A 105 -0.69 -2.02 -3.51
N ILE A 106 -0.14 -1.93 -2.30
CA ILE A 106 -0.31 -3.00 -1.30
C ILE A 106 -1.63 -2.77 -0.58
N GLY A 107 -2.61 -3.55 -0.99
CA GLY A 107 -3.92 -3.62 -0.38
C GLY A 107 -3.94 -4.50 0.88
N SER A 108 -4.98 -5.29 1.02
CA SER A 108 -5.12 -6.25 2.12
C SER A 108 -6.21 -7.27 1.79
N GLY A 109 -6.09 -8.52 2.22
CA GLY A 109 -7.18 -9.48 2.22
C GLY A 109 -8.38 -9.05 3.09
N ALA A 110 -8.24 -7.97 3.87
CA ALA A 110 -9.34 -7.37 4.61
C ALA A 110 -10.46 -6.84 3.71
N VAL A 111 -10.16 -6.49 2.44
CA VAL A 111 -11.17 -5.99 1.47
C VAL A 111 -12.31 -6.97 1.21
N TYR A 112 -12.08 -8.27 1.46
CA TYR A 112 -13.11 -9.31 1.31
C TYR A 112 -13.91 -9.59 2.57
N LYS A 113 -13.60 -8.91 3.70
CA LYS A 113 -14.23 -9.17 4.99
C LYS A 113 -15.42 -8.25 5.21
N THR A 114 -16.55 -8.83 5.55
CA THR A 114 -17.77 -8.12 5.96
C THR A 114 -17.92 -8.03 7.48
N SER A 115 -17.09 -8.78 8.23
CA SER A 115 -17.05 -8.75 9.70
C SER A 115 -15.61 -8.78 10.19
N THR A 116 -15.23 -7.81 11.00
CA THR A 116 -13.89 -7.66 11.56
C THR A 116 -13.92 -6.73 12.77
N PRO A 117 -13.14 -7.01 13.83
CA PRO A 117 -13.02 -6.06 14.93
C PRO A 117 -12.37 -4.74 14.48
N ASN A 118 -11.43 -4.77 13.54
CA ASN A 118 -10.75 -3.56 13.06
C ASN A 118 -11.51 -2.91 11.89
N VAL A 119 -12.66 -2.31 12.21
CA VAL A 119 -13.59 -1.74 11.23
C VAL A 119 -12.95 -0.62 10.40
N VAL A 120 -12.28 0.35 11.05
CA VAL A 120 -11.73 1.54 10.38
C VAL A 120 -10.61 1.15 9.41
N TYR A 121 -9.68 0.27 9.83
CA TYR A 121 -8.65 -0.24 8.93
C TYR A 121 -9.25 -0.97 7.73
N THR A 122 -10.21 -1.88 7.98
CA THR A 122 -10.84 -2.64 6.90
C THR A 122 -11.56 -1.72 5.92
N ALA A 123 -12.35 -0.76 6.41
CA ALA A 123 -13.02 0.24 5.58
C ALA A 123 -12.02 1.08 4.76
N SER A 124 -10.89 1.48 5.36
CA SER A 124 -9.85 2.25 4.66
C SER A 124 -9.18 1.46 3.53
N LYS A 125 -9.03 0.13 3.70
CA LYS A 125 -8.48 -0.73 2.63
C LYS A 125 -9.50 -1.00 1.52
N VAL A 126 -10.80 -1.12 1.85
CA VAL A 126 -11.88 -1.16 0.85
C VAL A 126 -11.94 0.14 0.05
N TYR A 127 -11.82 1.30 0.72
CA TYR A 127 -11.73 2.60 0.05
C TYR A 127 -10.61 2.62 -0.99
N LEU A 128 -9.40 2.23 -0.60
CA LEU A 128 -8.24 2.23 -1.50
C LEU A 128 -8.42 1.26 -2.67
N ASP A 129 -8.91 0.04 -2.41
CA ASP A 129 -9.17 -0.97 -3.45
C ASP A 129 -10.19 -0.45 -4.47
N ARG A 130 -11.29 0.15 -3.98
CA ARG A 130 -12.32 0.73 -4.87
C ARG A 130 -11.83 1.96 -5.64
N MET A 131 -11.01 2.80 -5.01
CA MET A 131 -10.42 3.94 -5.69
C MET A 131 -9.52 3.47 -6.86
N ILE A 132 -8.72 2.42 -6.68
CA ILE A 132 -7.91 1.87 -7.76
C ILE A 132 -8.77 1.31 -8.90
N ASP A 133 -9.91 0.64 -8.61
CA ASP A 133 -10.86 0.22 -9.67
C ASP A 133 -11.33 1.41 -10.52
N ILE A 134 -11.64 2.53 -9.89
CA ILE A 134 -12.10 3.73 -10.59
C ILE A 134 -10.97 4.35 -11.40
N LEU A 135 -9.77 4.47 -10.82
CA LEU A 135 -8.60 5.04 -11.49
C LEU A 135 -8.17 4.19 -12.69
N GLU A 136 -8.24 2.86 -12.61
CA GLU A 136 -7.93 1.94 -13.71
C GLU A 136 -8.83 2.18 -14.93
N ASN A 137 -10.10 2.51 -14.72
CA ASN A 137 -11.02 2.86 -15.79
C ASN A 137 -10.83 4.29 -16.31
N THR A 138 -10.25 5.19 -15.49
CA THR A 138 -10.03 6.60 -15.85
C THR A 138 -8.71 6.82 -16.57
N TYR A 139 -7.64 6.14 -16.11
CA TYR A 139 -6.26 6.28 -16.61
C TYR A 139 -5.86 5.03 -17.41
N GLN A 140 -6.39 4.89 -18.62
CA GLN A 140 -6.21 3.67 -19.46
C GLN A 140 -4.76 3.41 -19.89
N ASP A 141 -3.91 4.44 -19.90
CA ASP A 141 -2.48 4.32 -20.20
C ASP A 141 -1.62 3.96 -18.98
N THR A 142 -2.20 3.95 -17.77
CA THR A 142 -1.54 3.55 -16.53
C THR A 142 -1.86 2.09 -16.21
N PHE A 143 -0.84 1.30 -15.90
CA PHE A 143 -1.04 -0.09 -15.49
C PHE A 143 -1.10 -0.21 -13.97
N PHE A 144 -2.30 -0.48 -13.45
CA PHE A 144 -2.52 -0.65 -12.01
C PHE A 144 -2.35 -2.10 -11.58
N ILE A 145 -1.64 -2.30 -10.47
CA ILE A 145 -1.40 -3.61 -9.84
C ILE A 145 -1.85 -3.52 -8.37
N ARG A 146 -2.64 -4.50 -7.94
CA ARG A 146 -3.05 -4.68 -6.54
C ARG A 146 -2.48 -5.97 -5.99
N VAL A 147 -1.73 -5.88 -4.91
CA VAL A 147 -1.25 -7.04 -4.15
C VAL A 147 -1.95 -7.04 -2.80
N ASN A 148 -2.82 -8.01 -2.56
CA ASN A 148 -3.66 -8.12 -1.37
C ASN A 148 -3.20 -9.28 -0.49
N PRO A 149 -2.23 -9.07 0.40
CA PRO A 149 -1.84 -10.11 1.33
C PRO A 149 -2.90 -10.30 2.43
N SER A 150 -3.09 -11.52 2.89
CA SER A 150 -3.87 -11.79 4.09
C SER A 150 -3.11 -11.32 5.35
N LYS A 151 -2.97 -12.12 6.37
CA LYS A 151 -2.22 -11.73 7.57
C LYS A 151 -0.71 -11.83 7.32
N VAL A 152 -0.02 -10.70 7.40
CA VAL A 152 1.45 -10.60 7.22
C VAL A 152 2.12 -10.39 8.57
N ASN A 153 3.25 -11.02 8.80
CA ASN A 153 4.11 -10.76 9.94
C ASN A 153 4.55 -9.28 9.94
N SER A 154 4.56 -8.69 11.11
CA SER A 154 4.90 -7.28 11.30
C SER A 154 5.86 -7.11 12.47
N ARG A 155 6.36 -5.89 12.68
CA ARG A 155 7.17 -5.56 13.87
C ARG A 155 6.39 -5.68 15.19
N PHE A 156 5.06 -5.65 15.12
CA PHE A 156 4.17 -5.68 16.27
C PHE A 156 3.64 -7.09 16.56
N GLU A 157 3.69 -7.97 15.59
CA GLU A 157 3.12 -9.32 15.70
C GLU A 157 3.84 -10.27 14.76
N HIS A 158 4.38 -11.35 15.31
CA HIS A 158 5.00 -12.45 14.57
C HIS A 158 4.30 -13.76 14.93
N VAL A 159 3.78 -14.43 13.92
CA VAL A 159 3.08 -15.71 14.07
C VAL A 159 3.49 -16.64 12.92
N ASP A 160 3.84 -17.87 13.21
CA ASP A 160 4.41 -18.82 12.24
C ASP A 160 3.54 -19.08 11.00
N TRP A 161 2.22 -18.93 11.14
CA TRP A 161 1.28 -19.12 10.04
C TRP A 161 0.88 -17.79 9.35
N TYR A 162 1.52 -16.67 9.66
CA TYR A 162 1.36 -15.44 8.91
C TYR A 162 2.31 -15.39 7.71
N ILE A 163 1.93 -14.63 6.69
CA ILE A 163 2.74 -14.46 5.49
C ILE A 163 4.04 -13.74 5.82
N ASP A 164 5.15 -14.27 5.33
CA ASP A 164 6.44 -13.59 5.37
C ASP A 164 6.38 -12.32 4.49
N PRO A 165 6.73 -11.13 5.01
CA PRO A 165 6.83 -9.91 4.23
C PRO A 165 7.66 -10.04 2.94
N LYS A 166 8.69 -10.90 2.94
CA LYS A 166 9.50 -11.21 1.76
C LYS A 166 8.69 -11.90 0.65
N ALA A 167 7.70 -12.72 1.01
CA ALA A 167 6.80 -13.33 0.03
C ALA A 167 5.92 -12.27 -0.65
N VAL A 168 5.47 -11.26 0.10
CA VAL A 168 4.72 -10.14 -0.46
C VAL A 168 5.59 -9.34 -1.44
N ALA A 169 6.84 -9.02 -1.06
CA ALA A 169 7.78 -8.32 -1.93
C ALA A 169 8.05 -9.10 -3.23
N LYS A 170 8.24 -10.42 -3.15
CA LYS A 170 8.35 -11.28 -4.35
C LYS A 170 7.10 -11.21 -5.22
N GLY A 171 5.91 -11.20 -4.60
CA GLY A 171 4.62 -11.03 -5.30
C GLY A 171 4.53 -9.71 -6.06
N VAL A 172 5.03 -8.62 -5.48
CA VAL A 172 5.11 -7.31 -6.16
C VAL A 172 5.92 -7.41 -7.46
N TRP A 173 7.14 -7.94 -7.39
CA TRP A 173 7.99 -8.08 -8.57
C TRP A 173 7.41 -9.04 -9.59
N HIS A 174 6.84 -10.16 -9.13
CA HIS A 174 6.17 -11.12 -10.02
C HIS A 174 5.02 -10.47 -10.81
N CYS A 175 4.20 -9.64 -10.16
CA CYS A 175 3.12 -8.92 -10.83
C CYS A 175 3.64 -7.91 -11.86
N ILE A 176 4.69 -7.18 -11.53
CA ILE A 176 5.33 -6.21 -12.43
C ILE A 176 5.92 -6.92 -13.66
N GLU A 177 6.69 -7.99 -13.43
CA GLU A 177 7.39 -8.73 -14.50
C GLU A 177 6.43 -9.47 -15.45
N ASN A 178 5.27 -9.89 -14.96
CA ASN A 178 4.30 -10.70 -15.71
C ASN A 178 3.00 -9.95 -16.07
N ASN A 179 2.91 -8.65 -15.82
CA ASN A 179 1.72 -7.82 -16.08
C ASN A 179 0.45 -8.36 -15.40
N ILE A 180 0.56 -8.79 -14.13
CA ILE A 180 -0.57 -9.31 -13.36
C ILE A 180 -1.23 -8.15 -12.59
N LYS A 181 -2.47 -7.82 -12.93
CA LYS A 181 -3.22 -6.69 -12.32
C LYS A 181 -3.62 -6.91 -10.87
N LYS A 182 -3.84 -8.15 -10.45
CA LYS A 182 -4.28 -8.47 -9.09
C LYS A 182 -3.66 -9.77 -8.60
N LEU A 183 -3.11 -9.74 -7.39
CA LEU A 183 -2.55 -10.90 -6.72
C LEU A 183 -3.04 -10.94 -5.27
N ASP A 184 -3.78 -11.99 -4.92
CA ASP A 184 -4.16 -12.27 -3.55
C ASP A 184 -3.20 -13.30 -2.96
N ILE A 185 -2.55 -12.94 -1.84
CA ILE A 185 -1.58 -13.81 -1.18
C ILE A 185 -2.20 -14.29 0.13
N SER A 186 -2.48 -15.58 0.23
CA SER A 186 -3.03 -16.24 1.41
C SER A 186 -2.09 -17.32 1.94
N TYR A 187 -2.21 -17.64 3.22
CA TYR A 187 -1.51 -18.79 3.80
C TYR A 187 -2.25 -20.09 3.41
N PRO A 188 -1.54 -21.22 3.15
CA PRO A 188 -2.14 -22.45 2.65
C PRO A 188 -3.22 -23.09 3.55
N LYS A 189 -3.37 -22.66 4.81
CA LYS A 189 -4.39 -23.16 5.74
C LYS A 189 -5.76 -22.48 5.63
N ASP A 190 -5.90 -21.48 4.76
CA ASP A 190 -7.17 -20.79 4.52
C ASP A 190 -8.03 -21.49 3.45
N LYS A 191 -7.85 -22.83 3.32
CA LYS A 191 -8.68 -23.72 2.49
C LYS A 191 -9.63 -24.50 3.34
#